data_e65b854ea53ef728cef55ece83a22d3b
#
_entry.id   e65b854ea53ef728cef55ece83a22d3b
#
_cell.length_a   1.000
_cell.length_b   1.000
_cell.length_c   1.000
_cell.angle_alpha   90.00
_cell.angle_beta   90.00
_cell.angle_gamma   90.00
#
_symmetry.space_group_name_H-M   'P 1'
#
loop_
_entity.id
_entity.type
_entity.pdbx_description
1 polymer ?
#
loop_
_entity_poly.entity_id
_entity_poly.type
_entity_poly.pdbx_seq_one_letter_code
_entity_poly.pdbx_strand_id
1 'polypeptide(L)'
;RVEVRGATSHGTGCLGRERHYMGGGAGHAEAVFAWHGLARTGRDMDDIAAHLAQRYRVICPDTPGRGLSQWSPLPEQEYCLDFYASLAGALADRLGLAALHWLGTSMGGAIGIHAAAGALRGRIRRLVLNDIGPQLADAAIQRIRAYAGSPPAFDTVSELETYFRTVYQPYGAM
;
A
#
# COMPACT_ATOMS: atom_id res chain seq x y z
N ARG A 1 3.29 -14.39 -14.88
CA ARG A 1 3.25 -12.91 -15.01
C ARG A 1 1.91 -12.55 -15.65
N VAL A 2 1.14 -11.72 -14.99
CA VAL A 2 -0.10 -11.16 -15.56
C VAL A 2 0.21 -9.69 -15.87
N GLU A 3 0.22 -9.35 -17.15
CA GLU A 3 0.37 -7.95 -17.57
C GLU A 3 -0.99 -7.25 -17.51
N VAL A 4 -1.07 -6.16 -16.79
CA VAL A 4 -2.26 -5.31 -16.74
C VAL A 4 -1.82 -3.86 -16.91
N ARG A 5 -2.26 -3.21 -18.00
CA ARG A 5 -1.93 -1.81 -18.33
C ARG A 5 -0.42 -1.51 -18.28
N GLY A 6 0.42 -2.41 -18.79
CA GLY A 6 1.88 -2.25 -18.79
C GLY A 6 2.56 -2.45 -17.43
N ALA A 7 1.84 -2.87 -16.41
CA ALA A 7 2.37 -3.25 -15.11
C ALA A 7 2.55 -4.77 -15.03
N THR A 8 3.62 -5.22 -14.37
CA THR A 8 3.93 -6.63 -14.18
C THR A 8 3.73 -7.01 -12.71
N SER A 9 3.12 -8.18 -12.48
CA SER A 9 2.95 -8.79 -11.16
C SER A 9 4.23 -9.53 -10.73
N HIS A 10 4.71 -9.28 -9.52
CA HIS A 10 5.95 -9.84 -8.99
C HIS A 10 5.73 -10.42 -7.59
N GLY A 11 6.17 -11.67 -7.38
CA GLY A 11 6.36 -12.26 -6.06
C GLY A 11 7.81 -12.12 -5.61
N THR A 12 8.05 -11.83 -4.34
CA THR A 12 9.40 -11.76 -3.74
C THR A 12 9.39 -12.17 -2.28
N GLY A 13 10.44 -12.85 -1.83
CA GLY A 13 10.64 -13.19 -0.43
C GLY A 13 11.18 -11.99 0.36
N CYS A 14 10.44 -11.53 1.37
CA CYS A 14 10.88 -10.50 2.29
C CYS A 14 10.51 -10.89 3.73
N LEU A 15 11.46 -10.77 4.65
CA LEU A 15 11.29 -11.14 6.06
C LEU A 15 10.69 -12.55 6.25
N GLY A 16 11.21 -13.52 5.48
CA GLY A 16 10.82 -14.95 5.58
C GLY A 16 9.48 -15.31 4.97
N ARG A 17 8.84 -14.40 4.22
CA ARG A 17 7.52 -14.63 3.60
C ARG A 17 7.42 -14.11 2.19
N GLU A 18 6.50 -14.68 1.43
CA GLU A 18 6.19 -14.15 0.11
C GLU A 18 5.44 -12.82 0.20
N ARG A 19 5.92 -11.87 -0.59
CA ARG A 19 5.32 -10.56 -0.78
C ARG A 19 5.06 -10.35 -2.26
N HIS A 20 4.00 -9.65 -2.52
CA HIS A 20 3.61 -9.31 -3.88
C HIS A 20 3.70 -7.79 -4.09
N TYR A 21 4.05 -7.40 -5.29
CA TYR A 21 3.93 -6.02 -5.75
C TYR A 21 3.62 -5.97 -7.25
N MET A 22 2.93 -4.92 -7.66
CA MET A 22 2.82 -4.54 -9.06
C MET A 22 3.99 -3.62 -9.41
N GLY A 23 4.59 -3.79 -10.59
CA GLY A 23 5.73 -3.01 -11.01
C GLY A 23 5.65 -2.55 -12.45
N GLY A 24 6.21 -1.37 -12.73
CA GLY A 24 6.35 -0.81 -14.08
C GLY A 24 7.63 -0.01 -14.23
N GLY A 25 8.01 0.36 -15.46
CA GLY A 25 9.15 1.24 -15.74
C GLY A 25 10.51 0.67 -15.29
N ALA A 26 10.73 -0.65 -15.38
CA ALA A 26 11.90 -1.34 -14.85
C ALA A 26 13.25 -0.84 -15.35
N GLY A 27 13.30 -0.15 -16.50
CA GLY A 27 14.52 0.44 -17.09
C GLY A 27 14.95 1.77 -16.50
N HIS A 28 14.15 2.39 -15.63
CA HIS A 28 14.48 3.68 -15.04
C HIS A 28 15.34 3.53 -13.78
N ALA A 29 16.31 4.44 -13.61
CA ALA A 29 17.23 4.43 -12.48
C ALA A 29 16.61 4.93 -11.17
N GLU A 30 15.67 5.88 -11.25
CA GLU A 30 14.95 6.40 -10.08
C GLU A 30 13.71 5.57 -9.80
N ALA A 31 13.50 5.17 -8.54
CA ALA A 31 12.39 4.35 -8.13
C ALA A 31 11.37 5.11 -7.29
N VAL A 32 10.10 4.71 -7.40
CA VAL A 32 8.98 5.18 -6.58
C VAL A 32 8.30 3.99 -5.94
N PHE A 33 8.17 4.00 -4.61
CA PHE A 33 7.20 3.18 -3.91
C PHE A 33 5.87 3.92 -3.88
N ALA A 34 4.83 3.32 -4.48
CA ALA A 34 3.46 3.81 -4.45
C ALA A 34 2.62 2.88 -3.57
N TRP A 35 2.28 3.33 -2.35
CA TRP A 35 1.70 2.48 -1.31
C TRP A 35 0.24 2.83 -1.04
N HIS A 36 -0.62 1.83 -1.08
CA HIS A 36 -2.08 1.91 -0.97
C HIS A 36 -2.59 2.17 0.46
N GLY A 37 -3.88 2.50 0.58
CA GLY A 37 -4.60 2.69 1.84
C GLY A 37 -4.94 1.38 2.57
N LEU A 38 -5.56 1.49 3.75
CA LEU A 38 -5.80 0.39 4.69
C LEU A 38 -6.52 -0.83 4.08
N ALA A 39 -7.66 -0.62 3.45
CA ALA A 39 -8.52 -1.68 2.90
C ALA A 39 -8.36 -1.83 1.37
N ARG A 40 -7.16 -1.61 0.86
CA ARG A 40 -6.85 -1.63 -0.58
C ARG A 40 -5.71 -2.59 -0.88
N THR A 41 -5.30 -2.63 -2.12
CA THR A 41 -4.15 -3.41 -2.62
C THR A 41 -3.24 -2.54 -3.47
N GLY A 42 -2.09 -3.04 -3.89
CA GLY A 42 -1.20 -2.35 -4.82
C GLY A 42 -1.87 -1.94 -6.13
N ARG A 43 -2.95 -2.62 -6.52
CA ARG A 43 -3.75 -2.32 -7.71
C ARG A 43 -4.50 -0.99 -7.64
N ASP A 44 -4.74 -0.48 -6.43
CA ASP A 44 -5.34 0.84 -6.22
C ASP A 44 -4.46 1.98 -6.76
N MET A 45 -3.19 1.69 -6.95
CA MET A 45 -2.20 2.64 -7.47
C MET A 45 -2.01 2.56 -9.00
N ASP A 46 -2.74 1.69 -9.71
CA ASP A 46 -2.50 1.37 -11.13
C ASP A 46 -2.46 2.61 -12.04
N ASP A 47 -3.43 3.52 -11.91
CA ASP A 47 -3.52 4.67 -12.81
C ASP A 47 -2.35 5.65 -12.60
N ILE A 48 -2.03 5.98 -11.35
CA ILE A 48 -0.88 6.84 -11.05
C ILE A 48 0.43 6.14 -11.37
N ALA A 49 0.52 4.83 -11.14
CA ALA A 49 1.70 4.03 -11.46
C ALA A 49 1.97 3.99 -12.97
N ALA A 50 0.92 3.82 -13.79
CA ALA A 50 1.05 3.85 -15.25
C ALA A 50 1.60 5.20 -15.74
N HIS A 51 1.17 6.30 -15.13
CA HIS A 51 1.70 7.62 -15.45
C HIS A 51 3.16 7.79 -15.00
N LEU A 52 3.49 7.40 -13.77
CA LEU A 52 4.84 7.52 -13.21
C LEU A 52 5.83 6.58 -13.90
N ALA A 53 5.40 5.41 -14.39
CA ALA A 53 6.24 4.43 -15.07
C ALA A 53 6.87 4.93 -16.38
N GLN A 54 6.40 6.05 -16.92
CA GLN A 54 7.02 6.72 -18.04
C GLN A 54 8.39 7.34 -17.70
N ARG A 55 8.68 7.57 -16.39
CA ARG A 55 9.89 8.26 -15.91
C ARG A 55 10.58 7.58 -14.73
N TYR A 56 9.91 6.68 -14.06
CA TYR A 56 10.37 6.03 -12.83
C TYR A 56 10.16 4.51 -12.88
N ARG A 57 10.99 3.78 -12.16
CA ARG A 57 10.69 2.40 -11.77
C ARG A 57 9.66 2.43 -10.64
N VAL A 58 8.42 2.07 -10.92
CA VAL A 58 7.33 2.12 -9.93
C VAL A 58 7.12 0.75 -9.30
N ILE A 59 6.98 0.71 -8.01
CA ILE A 59 6.71 -0.47 -7.21
C ILE A 59 5.49 -0.19 -6.33
N CYS A 60 4.42 -0.96 -6.50
CA CYS A 60 3.17 -0.86 -5.74
C CYS A 60 2.99 -2.13 -4.91
N PRO A 61 3.50 -2.17 -3.67
CA PRO A 61 3.43 -3.36 -2.83
C PRO A 61 2.00 -3.64 -2.38
N ASP A 62 1.66 -4.93 -2.27
CA ASP A 62 0.54 -5.38 -1.46
C ASP A 62 1.00 -5.48 0.00
N THR A 63 0.37 -4.72 0.89
CA THR A 63 0.63 -4.83 2.33
C THR A 63 0.28 -6.24 2.83
N PRO A 64 1.01 -6.82 3.80
CA PRO A 64 0.69 -8.13 4.37
C PRO A 64 -0.79 -8.30 4.70
N GLY A 65 -1.37 -9.43 4.29
CA GLY A 65 -2.79 -9.73 4.45
C GLY A 65 -3.71 -9.04 3.45
N ARG A 66 -3.15 -8.36 2.41
CA ARG A 66 -3.90 -7.73 1.31
C ARG A 66 -3.36 -8.23 -0.03
N GLY A 67 -4.24 -8.19 -1.02
CA GLY A 67 -3.91 -8.59 -2.38
C GLY A 67 -3.33 -10.00 -2.45
N LEU A 68 -2.19 -10.14 -3.10
CA LEU A 68 -1.48 -11.42 -3.26
C LEU A 68 -0.33 -11.62 -2.27
N SER A 69 -0.11 -10.68 -1.34
CA SER A 69 0.87 -10.86 -0.26
C SER A 69 0.36 -11.86 0.78
N GLN A 70 1.26 -12.72 1.26
CA GLN A 70 0.96 -13.74 2.25
C GLN A 70 0.42 -13.11 3.54
N TRP A 71 -0.56 -13.76 4.15
CA TRP A 71 -1.10 -13.39 5.46
C TRP A 71 -0.08 -13.67 6.57
N SER A 72 -0.18 -12.89 7.65
CA SER A 72 0.64 -13.15 8.83
C SER A 72 0.00 -14.18 9.74
N PRO A 73 0.76 -15.17 10.25
CA PRO A 73 0.31 -16.01 11.37
C PRO A 73 0.38 -15.27 12.72
N LEU A 74 0.98 -14.07 12.77
CA LEU A 74 1.12 -13.24 13.97
C LEU A 74 0.54 -11.83 13.71
N PRO A 75 -0.78 -11.73 13.38
CA PRO A 75 -1.37 -10.46 12.92
C PRO A 75 -1.25 -9.35 13.95
N GLU A 76 -1.34 -9.65 15.24
CA GLU A 76 -1.24 -8.68 16.32
C GLU A 76 0.14 -8.02 16.44
N GLN A 77 1.19 -8.71 15.97
CA GLN A 77 2.56 -8.21 15.98
C GLN A 77 2.98 -7.59 14.67
N GLU A 78 2.45 -8.12 13.54
CA GLU A 78 2.92 -7.77 12.20
C GLU A 78 1.98 -6.83 11.45
N TYR A 79 0.73 -6.62 11.90
CA TYR A 79 -0.16 -5.66 11.27
C TYR A 79 -0.06 -4.30 11.95
N CYS A 80 1.16 -3.74 11.97
CA CYS A 80 1.45 -2.44 12.54
C CYS A 80 2.41 -1.63 11.63
N LEU A 81 2.45 -0.31 11.85
CA LEU A 81 3.24 0.60 11.01
C LEU A 81 4.74 0.31 11.08
N ASP A 82 5.26 -0.07 12.24
CA ASP A 82 6.69 -0.38 12.41
C ASP A 82 7.11 -1.61 11.59
N PHE A 83 6.27 -2.65 11.60
CA PHE A 83 6.51 -3.83 10.78
C PHE A 83 6.42 -3.51 9.28
N TYR A 84 5.41 -2.74 8.86
CA TYR A 84 5.27 -2.34 7.46
C TYR A 84 6.43 -1.46 6.99
N ALA A 85 6.93 -0.55 7.84
CA ALA A 85 8.10 0.26 7.54
C ALA A 85 9.38 -0.59 7.42
N SER A 86 9.55 -1.59 8.30
CA SER A 86 10.65 -2.54 8.22
C SER A 86 10.57 -3.39 6.94
N LEU A 87 9.36 -3.81 6.57
CA LEU A 87 9.11 -4.53 5.32
C LEU A 87 9.47 -3.67 4.09
N ALA A 88 9.13 -2.37 4.12
CA ALA A 88 9.49 -1.45 3.04
C ALA A 88 11.02 -1.34 2.89
N GLY A 89 11.76 -1.30 4.00
CA GLY A 89 13.22 -1.36 4.01
C GLY A 89 13.75 -2.63 3.38
N ALA A 90 13.27 -3.79 3.84
CA ALA A 90 13.67 -5.09 3.31
C ALA A 90 13.34 -5.25 1.81
N LEU A 91 12.19 -4.73 1.36
CA LEU A 91 11.83 -4.72 -0.05
C LEU A 91 12.76 -3.82 -0.87
N ALA A 92 13.11 -2.65 -0.37
CA ALA A 92 14.05 -1.74 -1.02
C ALA A 92 15.45 -2.40 -1.16
N ASP A 93 15.92 -3.08 -0.11
CA ASP A 93 17.18 -3.83 -0.14
C ASP A 93 17.15 -4.97 -1.15
N ARG A 94 16.07 -5.75 -1.15
CA ARG A 94 15.87 -6.85 -2.09
C ARG A 94 15.84 -6.40 -3.55
N LEU A 95 15.35 -5.19 -3.81
CA LEU A 95 15.27 -4.59 -5.14
C LEU A 95 16.52 -3.78 -5.53
N GLY A 96 17.52 -3.70 -4.64
CA GLY A 96 18.76 -2.97 -4.84
C GLY A 96 18.60 -1.44 -4.88
N LEU A 97 17.58 -0.91 -4.17
CA LEU A 97 17.26 0.51 -4.18
C LEU A 97 18.02 1.25 -3.07
N ALA A 98 19.13 1.89 -3.38
CA ALA A 98 19.87 2.72 -2.42
C ALA A 98 19.09 3.97 -2.00
N ALA A 99 18.28 4.52 -2.91
CA ALA A 99 17.39 5.64 -2.66
C ALA A 99 16.10 5.49 -3.50
N LEU A 100 15.01 6.11 -3.04
CA LEU A 100 13.71 6.05 -3.71
C LEU A 100 12.86 7.29 -3.42
N HIS A 101 11.80 7.46 -4.15
CA HIS A 101 10.68 8.35 -3.84
C HIS A 101 9.54 7.55 -3.24
N TRP A 102 8.71 8.19 -2.43
CA TRP A 102 7.55 7.59 -1.80
C TRP A 102 6.28 8.36 -2.14
N LEU A 103 5.26 7.67 -2.56
CA LEU A 103 3.89 8.15 -2.69
C LEU A 103 3.00 7.24 -1.85
N GLY A 104 2.38 7.76 -0.82
CA GLY A 104 1.53 6.97 0.07
C GLY A 104 0.15 7.58 0.27
N THR A 105 -0.89 6.77 0.09
CA THR A 105 -2.27 7.16 0.36
C THR A 105 -2.70 6.64 1.73
N SER A 106 -3.21 7.54 2.61
CA SER A 106 -3.76 7.16 3.92
C SER A 106 -2.75 6.29 4.70
N MET A 107 -3.06 5.03 5.02
CA MET A 107 -2.13 4.10 5.67
C MET A 107 -0.76 4.04 4.95
N GLY A 108 -0.73 4.05 3.63
CA GLY A 108 0.52 4.06 2.86
C GLY A 108 1.37 5.32 3.11
N GLY A 109 0.72 6.45 3.38
CA GLY A 109 1.40 7.67 3.81
C GLY A 109 1.95 7.57 5.24
N ALA A 110 1.18 6.98 6.18
CA ALA A 110 1.66 6.71 7.53
C ALA A 110 2.88 5.78 7.53
N ILE A 111 2.84 4.70 6.73
CA ILE A 111 3.99 3.81 6.54
C ILE A 111 5.20 4.59 6.01
N GLY A 112 5.00 5.50 5.04
CA GLY A 112 6.05 6.34 4.49
C GLY A 112 6.71 7.25 5.53
N ILE A 113 5.93 7.84 6.44
CA ILE A 113 6.43 8.65 7.55
C ILE A 113 7.30 7.78 8.49
N HIS A 114 6.80 6.62 8.90
CA HIS A 114 7.54 5.68 9.75
C HIS A 114 8.82 5.17 9.07
N ALA A 115 8.74 4.81 7.80
CA ALA A 115 9.89 4.36 7.02
C ALA A 115 10.97 5.46 6.88
N ALA A 116 10.57 6.70 6.64
CA ALA A 116 11.49 7.84 6.54
C ALA A 116 12.19 8.16 7.87
N ALA A 117 11.51 7.93 9.00
CA ALA A 117 12.08 8.08 10.33
C ALA A 117 12.97 6.90 10.75
N GLY A 118 12.73 5.71 10.20
CA GLY A 118 13.34 4.45 10.58
C GLY A 118 14.08 3.74 9.43
N ALA A 119 13.52 2.65 8.94
CA ALA A 119 14.16 1.68 8.04
C ALA A 119 14.67 2.27 6.71
N LEU A 120 14.08 3.35 6.23
CA LEU A 120 14.49 4.06 5.02
C LEU A 120 15.02 5.47 5.30
N ARG A 121 15.49 5.72 6.53
CA ARG A 121 16.07 7.01 6.91
C ARG A 121 17.22 7.39 5.98
N GLY A 122 17.12 8.59 5.40
CA GLY A 122 18.10 9.10 4.43
C GLY A 122 17.99 8.50 3.03
N ARG A 123 17.11 7.52 2.80
CA ARG A 123 16.91 6.86 1.50
C ARG A 123 15.68 7.41 0.75
N ILE A 124 14.69 7.96 1.45
CA ILE A 124 13.53 8.59 0.83
C ILE A 124 13.91 10.03 0.42
N ARG A 125 14.00 10.28 -0.89
CA ARG A 125 14.35 11.59 -1.45
C ARG A 125 13.17 12.56 -1.49
N ARG A 126 11.97 12.06 -1.79
CA ARG A 126 10.71 12.81 -1.80
C ARG A 126 9.63 11.94 -1.20
N LEU A 127 8.84 12.51 -0.28
CA LEU A 127 7.72 11.87 0.37
C LEU A 127 6.45 12.63 0.00
N VAL A 128 5.58 12.00 -0.77
CA VAL A 128 4.26 12.52 -1.14
C VAL A 128 3.21 11.81 -0.29
N LEU A 129 2.46 12.59 0.47
CA LEU A 129 1.40 12.14 1.35
C LEU A 129 0.06 12.55 0.75
N ASN A 130 -0.77 11.56 0.44
CA ASN A 130 -2.12 11.75 -0.04
C ASN A 130 -3.12 11.30 1.03
N ASP A 131 -4.07 12.19 1.36
CA ASP A 131 -5.15 11.93 2.33
C ASP A 131 -4.66 11.48 3.72
N ILE A 132 -3.56 12.07 4.18
CA ILE A 132 -3.03 11.87 5.53
C ILE A 132 -2.08 13.01 5.93
N GLY A 133 -2.10 13.34 7.21
CA GLY A 133 -1.14 14.24 7.84
C GLY A 133 -0.29 13.52 8.91
N PRO A 134 0.69 14.21 9.49
CA PRO A 134 1.53 13.66 10.56
C PRO A 134 0.75 13.38 11.85
N GLN A 135 -0.42 14.00 12.00
CA GLN A 135 -1.34 13.80 13.13
C GLN A 135 -2.73 13.48 12.58
N LEU A 136 -3.28 12.36 13.03
CA LEU A 136 -4.65 11.96 12.68
C LEU A 136 -5.62 12.55 13.70
N ALA A 137 -6.76 13.05 13.21
CA ALA A 137 -7.85 13.48 14.10
C ALA A 137 -8.49 12.24 14.75
N ASP A 138 -8.76 12.32 16.06
CA ASP A 138 -9.38 11.22 16.82
C ASP A 138 -10.69 10.74 16.20
N ALA A 139 -11.52 11.67 15.72
CA ALA A 139 -12.77 11.33 15.03
C ALA A 139 -12.55 10.47 13.76
N ALA A 140 -11.47 10.71 13.02
CA ALA A 140 -11.12 9.91 11.85
C ALA A 140 -10.67 8.49 12.27
N ILE A 141 -9.86 8.39 13.33
CA ILE A 141 -9.42 7.10 13.89
C ILE A 141 -10.63 6.28 14.38
N GLN A 142 -11.56 6.91 15.11
CA GLN A 142 -12.76 6.24 15.59
C GLN A 142 -13.64 5.74 14.44
N ARG A 143 -13.81 6.53 13.38
CA ARG A 143 -14.56 6.12 12.19
C ARG A 143 -13.89 4.93 11.49
N ILE A 144 -12.57 4.94 11.34
CA ILE A 144 -11.81 3.82 10.75
C ILE A 144 -11.98 2.56 11.61
N ARG A 145 -11.89 2.67 12.93
CA ARG A 145 -12.08 1.53 13.86
C ARG A 145 -13.49 0.94 13.77
N ALA A 146 -14.51 1.79 13.70
CA ALA A 146 -15.89 1.36 13.56
C ALA A 146 -16.13 0.60 12.24
N TYR A 147 -15.49 1.07 11.15
CA TYR A 147 -15.60 0.44 9.83
C TYR A 147 -14.77 -0.86 9.72
N ALA A 148 -13.54 -0.87 10.24
CA ALA A 148 -12.60 -1.98 10.06
C ALA A 148 -12.68 -3.02 11.18
N GLY A 149 -13.20 -2.66 12.36
CA GLY A 149 -13.18 -3.52 13.55
C GLY A 149 -14.18 -4.66 13.54
N SER A 150 -15.25 -4.58 12.75
CA SER A 150 -16.28 -5.61 12.63
C SER A 150 -16.82 -5.63 11.20
N PRO A 151 -16.05 -6.17 10.25
CA PRO A 151 -16.50 -6.24 8.87
C PRO A 151 -17.77 -7.11 8.79
N PRO A 152 -18.84 -6.65 8.15
CA PRO A 152 -20.04 -7.44 7.97
C PRO A 152 -19.76 -8.65 7.07
N ALA A 153 -20.47 -9.75 7.33
CA ALA A 153 -20.56 -10.89 6.45
C ALA A 153 -21.83 -10.79 5.61
N PHE A 154 -21.77 -11.27 4.38
CA PHE A 154 -22.89 -11.23 3.44
C PHE A 154 -23.10 -12.61 2.83
N ASP A 155 -24.35 -13.01 2.66
CA ASP A 155 -24.73 -14.28 2.04
C ASP A 155 -24.73 -14.17 0.52
N THR A 156 -24.91 -12.95 -0.02
CA THR A 156 -24.98 -12.69 -1.46
C THR A 156 -24.11 -11.51 -1.91
N VAL A 157 -23.69 -11.54 -3.17
CA VAL A 157 -22.97 -10.42 -3.80
C VAL A 157 -23.84 -9.14 -3.86
N SER A 158 -25.14 -9.28 -4.01
CA SER A 158 -26.09 -8.15 -4.05
C SER A 158 -26.16 -7.41 -2.71
N GLU A 159 -26.11 -8.12 -1.61
CA GLU A 159 -26.05 -7.53 -0.26
C GLU A 159 -24.72 -6.78 -0.05
N LEU A 160 -23.61 -7.39 -0.45
CA LEU A 160 -22.29 -6.76 -0.43
C LEU A 160 -22.28 -5.45 -1.26
N GLU A 161 -22.83 -5.49 -2.47
CA GLU A 161 -22.92 -4.32 -3.35
C GLU A 161 -23.77 -3.21 -2.71
N THR A 162 -24.94 -3.55 -2.18
CA THR A 162 -25.83 -2.60 -1.50
C THR A 162 -25.14 -1.96 -0.31
N TYR A 163 -24.43 -2.74 0.50
CA TYR A 163 -23.65 -2.24 1.62
C TYR A 163 -22.60 -1.23 1.16
N PHE A 164 -21.79 -1.57 0.15
CA PHE A 164 -20.76 -0.66 -0.33
C PHE A 164 -21.32 0.60 -0.97
N ARG A 165 -22.41 0.52 -1.70
CA ARG A 165 -23.12 1.71 -2.21
C ARG A 165 -23.52 2.66 -1.09
N THR A 166 -23.97 2.14 0.04
CA THR A 166 -24.33 2.93 1.22
C THR A 166 -23.10 3.54 1.89
N VAL A 167 -22.05 2.74 2.11
CA VAL A 167 -20.82 3.17 2.79
C VAL A 167 -20.07 4.22 1.98
N TYR A 168 -20.03 4.07 0.65
CA TYR A 168 -19.30 4.99 -0.24
C TYR A 168 -20.13 6.17 -0.75
N GLN A 169 -21.44 6.22 -0.47
CA GLN A 169 -22.30 7.33 -0.86
C GLN A 169 -21.72 8.73 -0.55
N PRO A 170 -21.09 8.98 0.61
CA PRO A 170 -20.49 10.29 0.92
C PRO A 170 -19.33 10.70 0.01
N TYR A 171 -18.75 9.76 -0.74
CA TYR A 171 -17.61 10.00 -1.64
C TYR A 171 -18.02 10.20 -3.11
N GLY A 172 -19.32 10.23 -3.41
CA GLY A 172 -19.88 10.42 -4.74
C GLY A 172 -20.60 9.19 -5.28
N ALA A 173 -21.24 9.35 -6.46
CA ALA A 173 -21.89 8.24 -7.15
C ALA A 173 -20.82 7.24 -7.67
N MET A 174 -21.06 5.96 -7.37
CA MET A 174 -20.28 4.85 -7.92
C MET A 174 -20.91 4.37 -9.24
#